data_85d1d2adf6efa1cd7404d898d897cd5a
#
_entry.id   85d1d2adf6efa1cd7404d898d897cd5a
#
_cell.length_a   1.000
_cell.length_b   1.000
_cell.length_c   1.000
_cell.angle_alpha   90.00
_cell.angle_beta   90.00
_cell.angle_gamma   90.00
#
_symmetry.space_group_name_H-M   'P 1'
#
loop_
_entity.id
_entity.type
_entity.pdbx_description
1 polymer ?
#
loop_
_entity_poly.entity_id
_entity_poly.type
_entity_poly.pdbx_seq_one_letter_code
_entity_poly.pdbx_strand_id
1 'polypeptide(L)'
;MPKLAAFFLFVALSSLGLPMLNGFVGEYLILLGTYQVHWQWAAWAATGVILSACYLLWSYQRVFFGEIVHTKNRDLPDTSPREKWMLAALAVLILWMGILSPQFTRRFATPCQTVLERMNRNMMREVAAPAVTQPLAGNRAAISVGGAAGR
;
A
#
# COMPACT_ATOMS: atom_id res chain seq x y z
N MET A 1 18.39 -21.37 18.23
CA MET A 1 18.80 -20.24 17.33
C MET A 1 18.32 -18.89 17.90
N PRO A 2 18.82 -18.42 19.04
CA PRO A 2 18.27 -17.21 19.69
C PRO A 2 18.57 -15.93 18.91
N LYS A 3 19.69 -15.86 18.19
CA LYS A 3 20.08 -14.65 17.42
C LYS A 3 19.19 -14.46 16.19
N LEU A 4 18.92 -15.55 15.47
CA LEU A 4 17.99 -15.52 14.33
C LEU A 4 16.59 -15.11 14.78
N ALA A 5 16.11 -15.64 15.93
CA ALA A 5 14.82 -15.28 16.49
C ALA A 5 14.72 -13.78 16.81
N ALA A 6 15.77 -13.18 17.37
CA ALA A 6 15.80 -11.76 17.66
C ALA A 6 15.75 -10.89 16.39
N PHE A 7 16.52 -11.24 15.35
CA PHE A 7 16.44 -10.54 14.06
C PHE A 7 15.08 -10.72 13.39
N PHE A 8 14.55 -11.92 13.41
CA PHE A 8 13.21 -12.16 12.85
C PHE A 8 12.15 -11.33 13.58
N LEU A 9 12.18 -11.29 14.91
CA LEU A 9 11.27 -10.44 15.68
C LEU A 9 11.41 -8.97 15.30
N PHE A 10 12.63 -8.47 15.17
CA PHE A 10 12.87 -7.08 14.77
C PHE A 10 12.28 -6.76 13.40
N VAL A 11 12.48 -7.64 12.41
CA VAL A 11 11.92 -7.47 11.06
C VAL A 11 10.39 -7.60 11.09
N ALA A 12 9.84 -8.55 11.87
CA ALA A 12 8.41 -8.70 12.06
C ALA A 12 7.77 -7.44 12.66
N LEU A 13 8.39 -6.84 13.68
CA LEU A 13 7.95 -5.59 14.29
C LEU A 13 8.02 -4.41 13.29
N SER A 14 9.02 -4.41 12.41
CA SER A 14 9.11 -3.43 11.32
C SER A 14 7.96 -3.58 10.31
N SER A 15 7.58 -4.83 10.00
CA SER A 15 6.46 -5.14 9.12
C SER A 15 5.09 -4.86 9.75
N LEU A 16 5.04 -4.79 11.08
CA LEU A 16 3.83 -4.44 11.85
C LEU A 16 3.64 -2.93 12.01
N GLY A 17 4.47 -2.13 11.37
CA GLY A 17 4.36 -0.68 11.46
C GLY A 17 4.65 -0.13 12.86
N LEU A 18 5.65 -0.68 13.58
CA LEU A 18 6.05 -0.10 14.86
C LEU A 18 6.62 1.32 14.66
N PRO A 19 6.25 2.30 15.51
CA PRO A 19 6.84 3.63 15.46
C PRO A 19 8.36 3.58 15.45
N MET A 20 9.01 4.46 14.71
CA MET A 20 10.47 4.54 14.47
C MET A 20 11.02 3.49 13.48
N LEU A 21 10.21 2.54 12.95
CA LEU A 21 10.61 1.65 11.88
C LEU A 21 9.99 2.08 10.55
N ASN A 22 10.57 1.61 9.44
CA ASN A 22 10.20 2.04 8.10
C ASN A 22 8.74 1.72 7.72
N GLY A 23 8.18 0.60 8.20
CA GLY A 23 6.80 0.18 7.94
C GLY A 23 5.75 1.18 8.43
N PHE A 24 5.96 1.75 9.61
CA PHE A 24 5.04 2.70 10.23
C PHE A 24 4.72 3.90 9.34
N VAL A 25 5.74 4.45 8.69
CA VAL A 25 5.57 5.68 7.89
C VAL A 25 4.60 5.46 6.74
N GLY A 26 4.73 4.33 6.03
CA GLY A 26 3.85 3.98 4.92
C GLY A 26 2.43 3.70 5.38
N GLU A 27 2.25 2.86 6.38
CA GLU A 27 0.94 2.49 6.91
C GLU A 27 0.20 3.69 7.48
N TYR A 28 0.88 4.52 8.27
CA TYR A 28 0.30 5.73 8.86
C TYR A 28 -0.17 6.72 7.79
N LEU A 29 0.64 6.97 6.76
CA LEU A 29 0.27 7.88 5.68
C LEU A 29 -0.92 7.37 4.87
N ILE A 30 -0.98 6.06 4.62
CA ILE A 30 -2.11 5.44 3.90
C ILE A 30 -3.39 5.55 4.73
N LEU A 31 -3.34 5.19 6.02
CA LEU A 31 -4.50 5.29 6.91
C LEU A 31 -4.97 6.74 7.05
N LEU A 32 -4.05 7.68 7.22
CA LEU A 32 -4.38 9.10 7.33
C LEU A 32 -5.01 9.64 6.04
N GLY A 33 -4.44 9.31 4.88
CA GLY A 33 -4.99 9.70 3.59
C GLY A 33 -6.38 9.11 3.33
N THR A 34 -6.57 7.84 3.67
CA THR A 34 -7.87 7.16 3.54
C THR A 34 -8.91 7.78 4.50
N TYR A 35 -8.50 8.12 5.72
CA TYR A 35 -9.38 8.76 6.72
C TYR A 35 -9.88 10.12 6.24
N GLN A 36 -9.06 10.93 5.58
CA GLN A 36 -9.45 12.23 5.05
C GLN A 36 -10.50 12.15 3.94
N VAL A 37 -10.53 11.05 3.20
CA VAL A 37 -11.51 10.84 2.12
C VAL A 37 -12.76 10.14 2.65
N HIS A 38 -12.60 9.02 3.35
CA HIS A 38 -13.69 8.21 3.89
C HIS A 38 -13.25 7.49 5.16
N TRP A 39 -13.73 7.94 6.32
CA TRP A 39 -13.40 7.35 7.62
C TRP A 39 -13.75 5.86 7.75
N GLN A 40 -14.82 5.42 7.07
CA GLN A 40 -15.28 4.02 7.10
C GLN A 40 -14.24 3.08 6.48
N TRP A 41 -13.65 3.46 5.36
CA TRP A 41 -12.58 2.68 4.72
C TRP A 41 -11.31 2.64 5.56
N ALA A 42 -10.98 3.74 6.23
CA ALA A 42 -9.87 3.78 7.16
C ALA A 42 -10.08 2.84 8.36
N ALA A 43 -11.30 2.74 8.87
CA ALA A 43 -11.64 1.80 9.95
C ALA A 43 -11.46 0.34 9.51
N TRP A 44 -11.92 -0.03 8.32
CA TRP A 44 -11.67 -1.37 7.77
C TRP A 44 -10.19 -1.65 7.53
N ALA A 45 -9.44 -0.68 7.01
CA ALA A 45 -7.99 -0.81 6.83
C ALA A 45 -7.26 -1.00 8.17
N ALA A 46 -7.67 -0.28 9.22
CA ALA A 46 -7.11 -0.44 10.56
C ALA A 46 -7.33 -1.84 11.15
N THR A 47 -8.49 -2.48 10.87
CA THR A 47 -8.69 -3.88 11.28
C THR A 47 -7.70 -4.83 10.59
N GLY A 48 -7.31 -4.56 9.35
CA GLY A 48 -6.29 -5.29 8.63
C GLY A 48 -4.92 -5.22 9.31
N VAL A 49 -4.54 -4.06 9.82
CA VAL A 49 -3.29 -3.88 10.59
C VAL A 49 -3.30 -4.73 11.86
N ILE A 50 -4.43 -4.73 12.60
CA ILE A 50 -4.56 -5.55 13.81
C ILE A 50 -4.46 -7.04 13.49
N LEU A 51 -5.13 -7.51 12.43
CA LEU A 51 -5.06 -8.91 12.00
C LEU A 51 -3.65 -9.31 11.57
N SER A 52 -2.94 -8.42 10.87
CA SER A 52 -1.55 -8.62 10.49
C SER A 52 -0.65 -8.79 11.71
N ALA A 53 -0.84 -7.96 12.75
CA ALA A 53 -0.12 -8.05 14.01
C ALA A 53 -0.37 -9.40 14.71
N CYS A 54 -1.62 -9.80 14.84
CA CYS A 54 -1.99 -11.09 15.44
C CYS A 54 -1.36 -12.27 14.69
N TYR A 55 -1.47 -12.26 13.37
CA TYR A 55 -0.92 -13.31 12.51
C TYR A 55 0.61 -13.42 12.63
N LEU A 56 1.33 -12.29 12.54
CA LEU A 56 2.79 -12.26 12.58
C LEU A 56 3.33 -12.69 13.94
N LEU A 57 2.73 -12.20 15.05
CA LEU A 57 3.14 -12.59 16.39
C LEU A 57 2.81 -14.05 16.69
N TRP A 58 1.65 -14.53 16.24
CA TRP A 58 1.31 -15.96 16.38
C TRP A 58 2.27 -16.86 15.59
N SER A 59 2.61 -16.45 14.36
CA SER A 59 3.60 -17.15 13.54
C SER A 59 4.97 -17.19 14.21
N TYR A 60 5.42 -16.05 14.77
CA TYR A 60 6.66 -15.95 15.51
C TYR A 60 6.69 -16.92 16.72
N GLN A 61 5.64 -16.91 17.52
CA GLN A 61 5.52 -17.83 18.66
C GLN A 61 5.60 -19.29 18.22
N ARG A 62 4.90 -19.65 17.16
CA ARG A 62 4.86 -21.03 16.69
C ARG A 62 6.20 -21.51 16.14
N VAL A 63 6.93 -20.63 15.45
CA VAL A 63 8.22 -20.99 14.83
C VAL A 63 9.36 -21.04 15.85
N PHE A 64 9.43 -20.09 16.77
CA PHE A 64 10.58 -19.97 17.67
C PHE A 64 10.36 -20.52 19.09
N PHE A 65 9.12 -20.63 19.54
CA PHE A 65 8.76 -21.16 20.86
C PHE A 65 7.96 -22.46 20.80
N GLY A 66 7.73 -23.00 19.59
CA GLY A 66 7.06 -24.28 19.42
C GLY A 66 7.94 -25.47 19.85
N GLU A 67 7.32 -26.60 20.19
CA GLU A 67 8.04 -27.84 20.48
C GLU A 67 8.79 -28.35 19.24
N ILE A 68 10.01 -28.87 19.48
CA ILE A 68 10.84 -29.43 18.41
C ILE A 68 10.33 -30.83 18.07
N VAL A 69 9.49 -30.94 17.05
CA VAL A 69 8.89 -32.21 16.60
C VAL A 69 9.91 -33.11 15.90
N HIS A 70 10.88 -32.52 15.18
CA HIS A 70 11.90 -33.29 14.44
C HIS A 70 13.25 -33.23 15.12
N THR A 71 13.81 -34.40 15.43
CA THR A 71 15.13 -34.56 16.06
C THR A 71 16.26 -33.89 15.29
N LYS A 72 16.18 -33.79 13.96
CA LYS A 72 17.14 -33.10 13.11
C LYS A 72 17.23 -31.58 13.37
N ASN A 73 16.20 -30.97 13.93
CA ASN A 73 16.13 -29.54 14.19
C ASN A 73 16.67 -29.16 15.59
N ARG A 74 17.07 -30.16 16.37
CA ARG A 74 17.54 -29.95 17.75
C ARG A 74 18.92 -29.30 17.81
N ASP A 75 19.81 -29.68 16.89
CA ASP A 75 21.22 -29.26 16.86
C ASP A 75 21.54 -28.28 15.71
N LEU A 76 20.55 -27.49 15.30
CA LEU A 76 20.77 -26.49 14.25
C LEU A 76 21.72 -25.39 14.76
N PRO A 77 22.83 -25.14 14.05
CA PRO A 77 23.75 -24.04 14.38
C PRO A 77 23.04 -22.68 14.27
N ASP A 78 23.36 -21.77 15.18
CA ASP A 78 22.87 -20.39 15.11
C ASP A 78 23.57 -19.63 13.97
N THR A 79 23.06 -18.47 13.63
CA THR A 79 23.50 -17.60 12.54
C THR A 79 25.02 -17.44 12.48
N SER A 80 25.60 -17.67 11.32
CA SER A 80 27.02 -17.50 11.05
C SER A 80 27.48 -16.02 11.15
N PRO A 81 28.76 -15.71 11.35
CA PRO A 81 29.24 -14.34 11.42
C PRO A 81 28.89 -13.51 10.17
N ARG A 82 28.94 -14.12 8.99
CA ARG A 82 28.59 -13.44 7.72
C ARG A 82 27.11 -13.06 7.68
N GLU A 83 26.22 -13.98 8.06
CA GLU A 83 24.78 -13.74 8.10
C GLU A 83 24.42 -12.64 9.09
N LYS A 84 25.10 -12.60 10.25
CA LYS A 84 24.91 -11.52 11.24
C LYS A 84 25.23 -10.14 10.66
N TRP A 85 26.30 -10.01 9.93
CA TRP A 85 26.68 -8.75 9.30
C TRP A 85 25.65 -8.31 8.25
N MET A 86 25.15 -9.24 7.44
CA MET A 86 24.11 -8.95 6.46
C MET A 86 22.80 -8.51 7.14
N LEU A 87 22.36 -9.25 8.16
CA LEU A 87 21.15 -8.94 8.92
C LEU A 87 21.30 -7.61 9.69
N ALA A 88 22.48 -7.35 10.27
CA ALA A 88 22.76 -6.09 10.96
C ALA A 88 22.72 -4.89 10.00
N ALA A 89 23.27 -5.01 8.80
CA ALA A 89 23.20 -3.95 7.79
C ALA A 89 21.75 -3.65 7.39
N LEU A 90 20.93 -4.69 7.21
CA LEU A 90 19.49 -4.52 6.93
C LEU A 90 18.76 -3.87 8.11
N ALA A 91 19.06 -4.29 9.35
CA ALA A 91 18.45 -3.69 10.53
C ALA A 91 18.79 -2.20 10.68
N VAL A 92 20.03 -1.81 10.38
CA VAL A 92 20.45 -0.40 10.36
C VAL A 92 19.70 0.39 9.29
N LEU A 93 19.51 -0.17 8.09
CA LEU A 93 18.74 0.47 7.03
C LEU A 93 17.27 0.67 7.43
N ILE A 94 16.65 -0.32 8.05
CA ILE A 94 15.26 -0.24 8.55
C ILE A 94 15.13 0.90 9.56
N LEU A 95 16.03 0.98 10.54
CA LEU A 95 16.06 2.04 11.54
C LEU A 95 16.32 3.41 10.89
N TRP A 96 17.30 3.47 9.99
CA TRP A 96 17.63 4.72 9.31
C TRP A 96 16.44 5.27 8.52
N MET A 97 15.76 4.44 7.74
CA MET A 97 14.57 4.83 6.99
C MET A 97 13.40 5.21 7.91
N GLY A 98 13.24 4.55 9.05
CA GLY A 98 12.19 4.86 10.02
C GLY A 98 12.41 6.19 10.71
N ILE A 99 13.62 6.45 11.21
CA ILE A 99 13.95 7.68 11.95
C ILE A 99 14.05 8.90 11.02
N LEU A 100 14.65 8.74 9.85
CA LEU A 100 14.85 9.80 8.85
C LEU A 100 13.71 9.87 7.81
N SER A 101 12.55 9.31 8.13
CA SER A 101 11.37 9.30 7.26
C SER A 101 10.98 10.68 6.70
N PRO A 102 11.09 11.83 7.43
CA PRO A 102 10.77 13.14 6.86
C PRO A 102 11.64 13.52 5.66
N GLN A 103 12.88 13.05 5.59
CA GLN A 103 13.77 13.32 4.45
C GLN A 103 13.33 12.56 3.20
N PHE A 104 12.84 11.33 3.37
CA PHE A 104 12.32 10.52 2.27
C PHE A 104 10.97 11.04 1.78
N THR A 105 10.03 11.32 2.69
CA THR A 105 8.69 11.80 2.36
C THR A 105 8.72 13.14 1.63
N ARG A 106 9.61 14.06 1.99
CA ARG A 106 9.78 15.34 1.28
C ARG A 106 10.16 15.17 -0.19
N ARG A 107 10.99 14.17 -0.50
CA ARG A 107 11.41 13.91 -1.90
C ARG A 107 10.26 13.37 -2.76
N PHE A 108 9.32 12.67 -2.16
CA PHE A 108 8.13 12.15 -2.85
C PHE A 108 6.96 13.14 -2.87
N ALA A 109 6.94 14.14 -2.00
CA ALA A 109 5.86 15.13 -1.95
C ALA A 109 5.73 15.92 -3.25
N THR A 110 6.83 16.39 -3.81
CA THR A 110 6.84 17.21 -5.05
C THR A 110 6.30 16.46 -6.26
N PRO A 111 6.77 15.23 -6.61
CA PRO A 111 6.18 14.48 -7.72
C PRO A 111 4.70 14.11 -7.49
N CYS A 112 4.29 13.79 -6.25
CA CYS A 112 2.89 13.53 -5.95
C CYS A 112 2.00 14.76 -6.18
N GLN A 113 2.44 15.94 -5.76
CA GLN A 113 1.72 17.19 -6.03
C GLN A 113 1.59 17.45 -7.51
N THR A 114 2.65 17.27 -8.30
CA THR A 114 2.61 17.45 -9.76
C THR A 114 1.59 16.51 -10.43
N VAL A 115 1.49 15.25 -9.96
CA VAL A 115 0.51 14.29 -10.47
C VAL A 115 -0.91 14.73 -10.10
N LEU A 116 -1.15 15.13 -8.86
CA LEU A 116 -2.44 15.64 -8.40
C LEU A 116 -2.89 16.89 -9.17
N GLU A 117 -1.98 17.83 -9.43
CA GLU A 117 -2.28 19.02 -10.23
C GLU A 117 -2.63 18.66 -11.67
N ARG A 118 -1.94 17.69 -12.27
CA ARG A 118 -2.26 17.20 -13.63
C ARG A 118 -3.64 16.54 -13.68
N MET A 119 -3.95 15.68 -12.69
CA MET A 119 -5.25 15.04 -12.59
C MET A 119 -6.37 16.08 -12.43
N ASN A 120 -6.20 17.03 -11.52
CA ASN A 120 -7.18 18.07 -11.27
C ASN A 120 -7.39 18.96 -12.50
N ARG A 121 -6.33 19.29 -13.21
CA ARG A 121 -6.38 20.05 -14.46
C ARG A 121 -7.10 19.31 -15.57
N ASN A 122 -6.93 18.00 -15.67
CA ASN A 122 -7.64 17.18 -16.64
C ASN A 122 -9.13 17.04 -16.30
N MET A 123 -9.47 16.81 -15.04
CA MET A 123 -10.86 16.80 -14.57
C MET A 123 -11.53 18.15 -14.82
N MET A 124 -10.86 19.27 -14.54
CA MET A 124 -11.40 20.60 -14.81
C MET A 124 -11.59 20.85 -16.32
N ARG A 125 -10.73 20.31 -17.17
CA ARG A 125 -10.88 20.36 -18.62
C ARG A 125 -12.07 19.55 -19.10
N GLU A 126 -12.31 18.39 -18.53
CA GLU A 126 -13.41 17.49 -18.88
C GLU A 126 -14.76 18.08 -18.44
N VAL A 127 -14.78 18.70 -17.24
CA VAL A 127 -15.97 19.43 -16.72
C VAL A 127 -16.21 20.75 -17.49
N ALA A 128 -15.14 21.43 -17.92
CA ALA A 128 -15.22 22.68 -18.67
C ALA A 128 -15.40 22.48 -20.18
N ALA A 129 -15.22 21.26 -20.70
CA ALA A 129 -15.60 20.94 -22.05
C ALA A 129 -17.13 20.95 -22.12
N PRO A 130 -17.76 21.97 -22.76
CA PRO A 130 -19.20 21.97 -22.89
C PRO A 130 -19.60 20.69 -23.64
N ALA A 131 -20.77 20.16 -23.33
CA ALA A 131 -21.43 19.08 -24.06
C ALA A 131 -21.84 19.57 -25.49
N VAL A 132 -20.83 20.01 -26.25
CA VAL A 132 -20.96 20.46 -27.62
C VAL A 132 -20.56 19.32 -28.52
N THR A 133 -21.55 18.92 -29.31
CA THR A 133 -21.48 18.00 -30.43
C THR A 133 -21.60 16.51 -30.13
N GLN A 134 -22.80 16.10 -29.64
CA GLN A 134 -23.38 15.02 -30.40
C GLN A 134 -24.06 15.66 -31.62
N PRO A 135 -23.59 15.42 -32.82
CA PRO A 135 -24.36 15.77 -34.01
C PRO A 135 -25.63 14.95 -33.96
N LEU A 136 -26.77 15.60 -34.01
CA LEU A 136 -28.07 15.01 -34.26
C LEU A 136 -28.07 14.37 -35.67
N ALA A 137 -27.32 13.30 -35.84
CA ALA A 137 -27.34 12.43 -37.02
C ALA A 137 -28.36 11.33 -36.77
N GLY A 138 -29.63 11.66 -36.84
CA GLY A 138 -30.66 10.67 -36.63
C GLY A 138 -32.10 11.16 -36.74
N ASN A 139 -32.39 12.09 -37.68
CA ASN A 139 -33.79 12.23 -38.08
C ASN A 139 -33.95 12.92 -39.45
N ARG A 140 -33.33 12.32 -40.47
CA ARG A 140 -33.56 12.69 -41.88
C ARG A 140 -34.09 11.52 -42.74
N ALA A 141 -34.69 10.51 -42.15
CA ALA A 141 -35.20 9.35 -42.87
C ALA A 141 -36.67 9.07 -42.65
N ALA A 142 -37.50 10.09 -42.36
CA ALA A 142 -38.93 9.87 -42.15
C ALA A 142 -39.83 10.92 -42.77
N ILE A 143 -39.40 11.62 -43.81
CA ILE A 143 -40.35 12.47 -44.60
C ILE A 143 -40.06 12.27 -46.09
N SER A 144 -40.48 11.14 -46.67
CA SER A 144 -40.55 10.95 -48.10
C SER A 144 -41.26 9.64 -48.46
N VAL A 145 -42.45 9.40 -47.93
CA VAL A 145 -43.44 8.51 -48.55
C VAL A 145 -44.84 9.04 -48.22
N GLY A 146 -45.38 9.77 -49.12
CA GLY A 146 -46.76 10.25 -48.96
C GLY A 146 -47.17 11.25 -50.03
N GLY A 147 -47.22 10.79 -51.26
CA GLY A 147 -47.72 11.71 -52.29
C GLY A 147 -47.62 11.15 -53.70
N ALA A 148 -48.47 10.22 -54.08
CA ALA A 148 -48.98 10.08 -55.44
C ALA A 148 -49.94 8.85 -55.51
N ALA A 149 -51.15 9.06 -55.20
CA ALA A 149 -52.28 8.23 -55.75
C ALA A 149 -53.38 9.13 -56.11
N GLY A 150 -53.65 9.32 -57.39
CA GLY A 150 -54.73 10.08 -57.88
C GLY A 150 -54.68 10.29 -59.40
N ARG A 151 -54.94 9.23 -60.16
CA ARG A 151 -55.85 9.18 -61.32
C ARG A 151 -55.63 7.86 -62.05
#